data_3bc10b83d7af0889db2530ad83d4713c
#
_entry.id   3bc10b83d7af0889db2530ad83d4713c
#
_cell.length_a   1.000
_cell.length_b   1.000
_cell.length_c   1.000
_cell.angle_alpha   90.00
_cell.angle_beta   90.00
_cell.angle_gamma   90.00
#
_symmetry.space_group_name_H-M   'P 1'
#
loop_
_entity.id
_entity.type
_entity.pdbx_description
1 polymer ?
#
loop_
_entity_poly.entity_id
_entity_poly.type
_entity_poly.pdbx_seq_one_letter_code
_entity_poly.pdbx_strand_id
1 'polypeptide(L)'
;DRHAKIDETLCVNCGLCMKNCPYHALIKIPVPCEAACPVGAISKDESGHERIDYSKCIFCGNCMRECPFGAMMDKSQLVDVIRHIMEKKRKVVAMYAPAIASQFKAVPGQFENALKNAGFDSVWEVAVGADICADKEAKEFEERMEKGDKMMTTSCCSAYVRAVQLH
;
A
#
# COMPACT_ATOMS: atom_id res chain seq x y z
N ASP A 1 -16.89 30.26 -33.39
CA ASP A 1 -15.66 29.90 -32.68
C ASP A 1 -14.90 28.85 -33.48
N ARG A 2 -13.61 29.11 -33.78
CA ARG A 2 -12.74 28.19 -34.56
C ARG A 2 -11.87 27.33 -33.64
N HIS A 3 -12.33 27.05 -32.41
CA HIS A 3 -11.55 26.24 -31.46
C HIS A 3 -12.03 24.80 -31.47
N ALA A 4 -11.11 23.86 -31.62
CA ALA A 4 -11.39 22.45 -31.44
C ALA A 4 -11.68 22.18 -29.95
N LYS A 5 -12.77 21.48 -29.67
CA LYS A 5 -13.14 21.01 -28.34
C LYS A 5 -13.24 19.49 -28.34
N ILE A 6 -12.83 18.87 -27.26
CA ILE A 6 -13.06 17.45 -27.04
C ILE A 6 -14.45 17.30 -26.45
N ASP A 7 -15.29 16.50 -27.12
CA ASP A 7 -16.56 16.08 -26.55
C ASP A 7 -16.32 14.90 -25.60
N GLU A 8 -16.44 15.14 -24.31
CA GLU A 8 -16.14 14.15 -23.28
C GLU A 8 -17.07 12.93 -23.35
N THR A 9 -18.29 13.09 -23.90
CA THR A 9 -19.26 12.00 -24.06
C THR A 9 -18.89 11.02 -25.18
N LEU A 10 -18.16 11.51 -26.19
CA LEU A 10 -17.71 10.74 -27.35
C LEU A 10 -16.23 10.32 -27.25
N CYS A 11 -15.50 10.90 -26.32
CA CYS A 11 -14.08 10.67 -26.16
C CYS A 11 -13.77 9.32 -25.51
N VAL A 12 -13.15 8.41 -26.26
CA VAL A 12 -12.69 7.10 -25.78
C VAL A 12 -11.27 7.14 -25.16
N ASN A 13 -10.74 8.32 -24.93
CA ASN A 13 -9.43 8.54 -24.27
C ASN A 13 -8.22 7.82 -24.94
N CYS A 14 -8.27 7.59 -26.26
CA CYS A 14 -7.25 6.84 -27.02
C CYS A 14 -5.91 7.60 -27.20
N GLY A 15 -5.85 8.92 -26.92
CA GLY A 15 -4.64 9.73 -27.03
C GLY A 15 -4.20 10.09 -28.46
N LEU A 16 -4.90 9.68 -29.52
CA LEU A 16 -4.50 9.96 -30.91
C LEU A 16 -4.46 11.46 -31.22
N CYS A 17 -5.39 12.24 -30.67
CA CYS A 17 -5.42 13.68 -30.83
C CYS A 17 -4.16 14.36 -30.26
N MET A 18 -3.63 13.86 -29.14
CA MET A 18 -2.39 14.37 -28.53
C MET A 18 -1.17 14.05 -29.40
N LYS A 19 -1.10 12.81 -29.94
CA LYS A 19 0.02 12.39 -30.78
C LYS A 19 0.08 13.13 -32.12
N ASN A 20 -1.08 13.51 -32.65
CA ASN A 20 -1.19 14.15 -33.97
C ASN A 20 -1.27 15.68 -33.90
N CYS A 21 -1.32 16.28 -32.73
CA CYS A 21 -1.37 17.73 -32.58
C CYS A 21 0.04 18.34 -32.70
N PRO A 22 0.36 19.04 -33.79
CA PRO A 22 1.70 19.63 -33.98
C PRO A 22 2.00 20.79 -33.02
N TYR A 23 0.96 21.33 -32.38
CA TYR A 23 1.07 22.46 -31.44
C TYR A 23 1.10 22.00 -29.98
N HIS A 24 1.03 20.71 -29.69
CA HIS A 24 0.92 20.17 -28.34
C HIS A 24 -0.17 20.86 -27.47
N ALA A 25 -1.27 21.28 -28.14
CA ALA A 25 -2.36 22.01 -27.50
C ALA A 25 -3.29 21.11 -26.63
N LEU A 26 -3.10 19.80 -26.70
CA LEU A 26 -3.91 18.81 -25.98
C LEU A 26 -3.02 18.15 -24.91
N ILE A 27 -3.45 18.27 -23.67
CA ILE A 27 -2.75 17.70 -22.51
C ILE A 27 -3.68 16.70 -21.84
N LYS A 28 -3.17 15.52 -21.54
CA LYS A 28 -3.84 14.56 -20.66
C LYS A 28 -3.30 14.76 -19.24
N ILE A 29 -4.16 15.18 -18.33
CA ILE A 29 -3.82 15.25 -16.91
C ILE A 29 -4.28 13.93 -16.28
N PRO A 30 -3.37 13.02 -15.95
CA PRO A 30 -3.74 11.78 -15.28
C PRO A 30 -4.22 12.10 -13.85
N VAL A 31 -5.22 11.37 -13.40
CA VAL A 31 -5.59 11.39 -11.97
C VAL A 31 -4.54 10.57 -11.22
N PRO A 32 -3.83 11.14 -10.25
CA PRO A 32 -2.68 10.48 -9.64
C PRO A 32 -2.99 9.10 -9.05
N CYS A 33 -4.13 8.95 -8.37
CA CYS A 33 -4.51 7.67 -7.76
C CYS A 33 -4.91 6.62 -8.80
N GLU A 34 -5.56 6.99 -9.92
CA GLU A 34 -5.83 6.07 -11.04
C GLU A 34 -4.53 5.62 -11.71
N ALA A 35 -3.64 6.57 -12.01
CA ALA A 35 -2.37 6.29 -12.67
C ALA A 35 -1.44 5.43 -11.82
N ALA A 36 -1.49 5.58 -10.50
CA ALA A 36 -0.67 4.81 -9.55
C ALA A 36 -1.23 3.41 -9.26
N CYS A 37 -2.46 3.10 -9.65
CA CYS A 37 -3.09 1.82 -9.35
C CYS A 37 -2.58 0.72 -10.31
N PRO A 38 -1.80 -0.26 -9.84
CA PRO A 38 -1.21 -1.28 -10.70
C PRO A 38 -2.23 -2.26 -11.28
N VAL A 39 -3.41 -2.34 -10.67
CA VAL A 39 -4.49 -3.26 -11.05
C VAL A 39 -5.71 -2.56 -11.63
N GLY A 40 -5.66 -1.24 -11.84
CA GLY A 40 -6.77 -0.47 -12.39
C GLY A 40 -8.04 -0.53 -11.56
N ALA A 41 -7.90 -0.60 -10.24
CA ALA A 41 -9.04 -0.70 -9.30
C ALA A 41 -9.65 0.67 -8.96
N ILE A 42 -9.16 1.77 -9.52
CA ILE A 42 -9.66 3.12 -9.24
C ILE A 42 -10.21 3.72 -10.52
N SER A 43 -11.42 4.21 -10.45
CA SER A 43 -12.09 4.89 -11.56
C SER A 43 -13.13 5.88 -11.04
N LYS A 44 -13.55 6.81 -11.89
CA LYS A 44 -14.61 7.76 -11.57
C LYS A 44 -15.97 7.08 -11.55
N ASP A 45 -16.78 7.45 -10.57
CA ASP A 45 -18.20 7.13 -10.55
C ASP A 45 -19.02 8.10 -11.44
N GLU A 46 -20.34 7.89 -11.49
CA GLU A 46 -21.27 8.73 -12.28
C GLU A 46 -21.26 10.21 -11.84
N SER A 47 -20.85 10.49 -10.61
CA SER A 47 -20.74 11.84 -10.06
C SER A 47 -19.36 12.47 -10.31
N GLY A 48 -18.45 11.76 -10.98
CA GLY A 48 -17.09 12.21 -11.27
C GLY A 48 -16.11 12.06 -10.09
N HIS A 49 -16.50 11.37 -9.02
CA HIS A 49 -15.62 11.11 -7.88
C HIS A 49 -14.90 9.78 -8.03
N GLU A 50 -13.64 9.74 -7.59
CA GLU A 50 -12.84 8.52 -7.60
C GLU A 50 -13.39 7.48 -6.62
N ARG A 51 -13.60 6.27 -7.10
CA ARG A 51 -14.04 5.11 -6.33
C ARG A 51 -13.06 3.94 -6.48
N ILE A 52 -12.94 3.18 -5.40
CA ILE A 52 -12.12 1.98 -5.38
C ILE A 52 -13.03 0.76 -5.59
N ASP A 53 -12.75 0.01 -6.62
CA ASP A 53 -13.31 -1.33 -6.80
C ASP A 53 -12.55 -2.34 -5.92
N TYR A 54 -13.12 -2.65 -4.78
CA TYR A 54 -12.52 -3.59 -3.83
C TYR A 54 -12.45 -5.03 -4.33
N SER A 55 -13.15 -5.38 -5.40
CA SER A 55 -13.02 -6.70 -6.02
C SER A 55 -11.68 -6.87 -6.74
N LYS A 56 -11.12 -5.77 -7.25
CA LYS A 56 -9.81 -5.71 -7.92
C LYS A 56 -8.68 -5.23 -7.02
N CYS A 57 -9.01 -4.47 -5.98
CA CYS A 57 -8.02 -3.83 -5.13
C CYS A 57 -7.15 -4.85 -4.37
N ILE A 58 -5.82 -4.70 -4.46
CA ILE A 58 -4.84 -5.52 -3.76
C ILE A 58 -4.32 -4.87 -2.47
N PHE A 59 -4.88 -3.76 -2.04
CA PHE A 59 -4.50 -3.03 -0.81
C PHE A 59 -3.02 -2.61 -0.72
N CYS A 60 -2.39 -2.30 -1.86
CA CYS A 60 -0.96 -1.93 -1.91
C CYS A 60 -0.62 -0.53 -1.38
N GLY A 61 -1.60 0.36 -1.22
CA GLY A 61 -1.42 1.71 -0.69
C GLY A 61 -0.85 2.76 -1.67
N ASN A 62 -0.57 2.41 -2.94
CA ASN A 62 -0.01 3.36 -3.90
C ASN A 62 -0.88 4.61 -4.10
N CYS A 63 -2.20 4.45 -4.11
CA CYS A 63 -3.13 5.57 -4.23
C CYS A 63 -3.02 6.58 -3.07
N MET A 64 -2.69 6.11 -1.86
CA MET A 64 -2.46 6.98 -0.70
C MET A 64 -1.16 7.77 -0.86
N ARG A 65 -0.10 7.10 -1.30
CA ARG A 65 1.22 7.71 -1.46
C ARG A 65 1.22 8.79 -2.55
N GLU A 66 0.50 8.57 -3.63
CA GLU A 66 0.47 9.46 -4.80
C GLU A 66 -0.63 10.53 -4.72
N CYS A 67 -1.49 10.52 -3.69
CA CYS A 67 -2.54 11.51 -3.54
C CYS A 67 -1.99 12.84 -2.98
N PRO A 68 -1.89 13.93 -3.79
CA PRO A 68 -1.33 15.18 -3.32
C PRO A 68 -2.28 15.95 -2.39
N PHE A 69 -3.54 15.52 -2.31
CA PHE A 69 -4.60 16.20 -1.55
C PHE A 69 -4.90 15.52 -0.21
N GLY A 70 -4.28 14.35 0.08
CA GLY A 70 -4.61 13.57 1.25
C GLY A 70 -6.05 13.03 1.26
N ALA A 71 -6.71 12.97 0.10
CA ALA A 71 -8.07 12.45 -0.01
C ALA A 71 -8.15 10.93 0.16
N MET A 72 -7.04 10.24 -0.18
CA MET A 72 -6.86 8.83 0.07
C MET A 72 -6.00 8.67 1.33
N MET A 73 -6.61 8.26 2.42
CA MET A 73 -5.94 8.10 3.72
C MET A 73 -6.20 6.71 4.29
N ASP A 74 -5.29 6.27 5.16
CA ASP A 74 -5.51 5.09 5.97
C ASP A 74 -6.53 5.38 7.10
N LYS A 75 -7.12 4.31 7.61
CA LYS A 75 -7.92 4.38 8.83
C LYS A 75 -6.97 4.34 10.03
N SER A 76 -6.47 5.52 10.43
CA SER A 76 -5.57 5.62 11.58
C SER A 76 -6.23 5.13 12.86
N GLN A 77 -5.50 4.34 13.63
CA GLN A 77 -5.89 3.87 14.96
C GLN A 77 -5.11 4.59 16.09
N LEU A 78 -4.43 5.69 15.76
CA LEU A 78 -3.58 6.42 16.70
C LEU A 78 -4.32 6.80 17.99
N VAL A 79 -5.54 7.33 17.86
CA VAL A 79 -6.35 7.75 19.03
C VAL A 79 -6.70 6.56 19.93
N ASP A 80 -7.01 5.42 19.34
CA ASP A 80 -7.33 4.20 20.09
C ASP A 80 -6.11 3.67 20.84
N VAL A 81 -4.94 3.68 20.21
CA VAL A 81 -3.66 3.30 20.83
C VAL A 81 -3.34 4.22 22.00
N ILE A 82 -3.43 5.55 21.82
CA ILE A 82 -3.20 6.53 22.90
C ILE A 82 -4.16 6.27 24.08
N ARG A 83 -5.44 6.04 23.79
CA ARG A 83 -6.45 5.72 24.82
C ARG A 83 -6.05 4.49 25.61
N HIS A 84 -5.66 3.39 24.96
CA HIS A 84 -5.25 2.16 25.63
C HIS A 84 -4.00 2.36 26.50
N ILE A 85 -3.02 3.14 26.04
CA ILE A 85 -1.84 3.48 26.84
C ILE A 85 -2.23 4.28 28.08
N MET A 86 -3.16 5.24 27.95
CA MET A 86 -3.61 6.08 29.08
C MET A 86 -4.48 5.34 30.06
N GLU A 87 -5.39 4.51 29.60
CA GLU A 87 -6.33 3.76 30.45
C GLU A 87 -5.66 2.65 31.29
N LYS A 88 -4.54 2.12 30.85
CA LYS A 88 -3.75 1.04 31.47
C LYS A 88 -4.57 -0.20 31.90
N LYS A 89 -5.71 -0.42 31.24
CA LYS A 89 -6.55 -1.59 31.47
C LYS A 89 -6.00 -2.88 30.87
N ARG A 90 -5.12 -2.74 29.89
CA ARG A 90 -4.49 -3.85 29.14
C ARG A 90 -3.04 -3.51 28.91
N LYS A 91 -2.21 -4.52 28.79
CA LYS A 91 -0.82 -4.35 28.31
C LYS A 91 -0.84 -3.97 26.84
N VAL A 92 -0.12 -2.91 26.48
CA VAL A 92 0.01 -2.43 25.10
C VAL A 92 1.44 -2.71 24.64
N VAL A 93 1.57 -3.55 23.63
CA VAL A 93 2.85 -3.97 23.08
C VAL A 93 3.06 -3.29 21.73
N ALA A 94 4.23 -2.68 21.55
CA ALA A 94 4.63 -2.17 20.23
C ALA A 94 5.42 -3.24 19.48
N MET A 95 5.13 -3.39 18.20
CA MET A 95 5.95 -4.17 17.26
C MET A 95 6.41 -3.26 16.13
N TYR A 96 7.66 -3.36 15.74
CA TYR A 96 8.19 -2.57 14.63
C TYR A 96 9.03 -3.44 13.68
N ALA A 97 9.05 -3.05 12.42
CA ALA A 97 9.84 -3.74 11.39
C ALA A 97 11.24 -3.13 11.28
N PRO A 98 12.27 -3.88 10.87
CA PRO A 98 13.63 -3.38 10.66
C PRO A 98 13.71 -2.18 9.70
N ALA A 99 12.76 -2.08 8.75
CA ALA A 99 12.68 -0.96 7.81
C ALA A 99 12.57 0.43 8.47
N ILE A 100 12.15 0.50 9.74
CA ILE A 100 12.08 1.75 10.51
C ILE A 100 13.46 2.42 10.61
N ALA A 101 14.54 1.65 10.61
CA ALA A 101 15.92 2.17 10.73
C ALA A 101 16.30 3.13 9.60
N SER A 102 15.66 3.00 8.42
CA SER A 102 15.88 3.91 7.30
C SER A 102 15.09 5.22 7.41
N GLN A 103 14.07 5.26 8.25
CA GLN A 103 13.14 6.40 8.39
C GLN A 103 13.49 7.33 9.54
N PHE A 104 14.23 6.84 10.54
CA PHE A 104 14.63 7.61 11.69
C PHE A 104 16.16 7.56 11.86
N LYS A 105 16.77 8.73 12.10
CA LYS A 105 18.19 8.84 12.47
C LYS A 105 18.34 8.49 13.96
N ALA A 106 18.27 7.21 14.28
CA ALA A 106 18.39 6.72 15.64
C ALA A 106 19.44 5.62 15.72
N VAL A 107 20.17 5.56 16.83
CA VAL A 107 21.06 4.42 17.11
C VAL A 107 20.27 3.23 17.67
N PRO A 108 20.78 1.99 17.57
CA PRO A 108 20.14 0.82 18.16
C PRO A 108 19.74 1.04 19.61
N GLY A 109 18.51 0.66 19.96
CA GLY A 109 17.93 0.83 21.29
C GLY A 109 17.27 2.18 21.57
N GLN A 110 17.58 3.23 20.81
CA GLN A 110 16.92 4.53 21.00
C GLN A 110 15.43 4.47 20.63
N PHE A 111 15.09 3.76 19.56
CA PHE A 111 13.72 3.63 19.10
C PHE A 111 12.85 2.85 20.09
N GLU A 112 13.37 1.72 20.60
CA GLU A 112 12.70 0.93 21.64
C GLU A 112 12.48 1.74 22.92
N ASN A 113 13.51 2.48 23.36
CA ASN A 113 13.39 3.34 24.53
C ASN A 113 12.40 4.48 24.31
N ALA A 114 12.34 5.06 23.12
CA ALA A 114 11.34 6.09 22.80
C ALA A 114 9.92 5.53 22.90
N LEU A 115 9.67 4.34 22.37
CA LEU A 115 8.36 3.67 22.47
C LEU A 115 8.01 3.31 23.91
N LYS A 116 8.95 2.82 24.72
CA LYS A 116 8.73 2.56 26.14
C LYS A 116 8.41 3.85 26.89
N ASN A 117 9.12 4.94 26.61
CA ASN A 117 8.85 6.25 27.20
C ASN A 117 7.50 6.83 26.74
N ALA A 118 7.02 6.48 25.55
CA ALA A 118 5.69 6.83 25.07
C ALA A 118 4.55 6.06 25.79
N GLY A 119 4.90 5.05 26.59
CA GLY A 119 3.96 4.34 27.47
C GLY A 119 3.61 2.91 27.04
N PHE A 120 4.31 2.34 26.06
CA PHE A 120 4.17 0.92 25.72
C PHE A 120 4.80 0.04 26.81
N ASP A 121 4.12 -1.03 27.17
CA ASP A 121 4.60 -1.96 28.20
C ASP A 121 5.78 -2.83 27.75
N SER A 122 5.83 -3.15 26.46
CA SER A 122 6.94 -3.86 25.84
C SER A 122 7.07 -3.49 24.35
N VAL A 123 8.26 -3.70 23.81
CA VAL A 123 8.60 -3.37 22.44
C VAL A 123 9.35 -4.54 21.83
N TRP A 124 8.94 -4.99 20.64
CA TRP A 124 9.51 -6.14 19.95
C TRP A 124 9.85 -5.80 18.51
N GLU A 125 10.99 -6.25 18.06
CA GLU A 125 11.35 -6.22 16.65
C GLU A 125 10.75 -7.44 15.93
N VAL A 126 10.03 -7.19 14.85
CA VAL A 126 9.34 -8.25 14.07
C VAL A 126 10.33 -9.20 13.38
N ALA A 127 11.59 -8.80 13.21
CA ALA A 127 12.64 -9.65 12.63
C ALA A 127 12.77 -10.99 13.35
N VAL A 128 12.61 -11.03 14.67
CA VAL A 128 12.61 -12.29 15.45
C VAL A 128 11.54 -13.26 14.97
N GLY A 129 10.33 -12.74 14.69
CA GLY A 129 9.25 -13.54 14.10
C GLY A 129 9.54 -13.95 12.66
N ALA A 130 10.19 -13.08 11.89
CA ALA A 130 10.58 -13.36 10.52
C ALA A 130 11.58 -14.50 10.42
N ASP A 131 12.56 -14.57 11.33
CA ASP A 131 13.53 -15.67 11.38
C ASP A 131 12.84 -17.02 11.66
N ILE A 132 11.86 -17.04 12.57
CA ILE A 132 11.07 -18.24 12.87
C ILE A 132 10.22 -18.67 11.66
N CYS A 133 9.66 -17.69 10.94
CA CYS A 133 8.90 -17.97 9.72
C CYS A 133 9.80 -18.52 8.62
N ALA A 134 10.97 -17.92 8.42
CA ALA A 134 11.94 -18.34 7.40
C ALA A 134 12.39 -19.79 7.60
N ASP A 135 12.66 -20.21 8.85
CA ASP A 135 13.01 -21.61 9.15
C ASP A 135 11.87 -22.60 8.81
N LYS A 136 10.63 -22.21 9.11
CA LYS A 136 9.46 -23.04 8.78
C LYS A 136 9.20 -23.11 7.28
N GLU A 137 9.30 -21.97 6.59
CA GLU A 137 9.10 -21.89 5.14
C GLU A 137 10.19 -22.63 4.37
N ALA A 138 11.43 -22.62 4.86
CA ALA A 138 12.52 -23.41 4.28
C ALA A 138 12.21 -24.92 4.33
N LYS A 139 11.73 -25.42 5.48
CA LYS A 139 11.33 -26.81 5.62
C LYS A 139 10.15 -27.17 4.71
N GLU A 140 9.14 -26.30 4.66
CA GLU A 140 8.00 -26.48 3.75
C GLU A 140 8.45 -26.51 2.28
N PHE A 141 9.40 -25.66 1.91
CA PHE A 141 9.98 -25.63 0.58
C PHE A 141 10.63 -26.98 0.24
N GLU A 142 11.50 -27.50 1.13
CA GLU A 142 12.14 -28.80 0.93
C GLU A 142 11.10 -29.93 0.74
N GLU A 143 10.11 -30.01 1.64
CA GLU A 143 9.05 -31.02 1.56
C GLU A 143 8.24 -30.92 0.26
N ARG A 144 7.95 -29.72 -0.23
CA ARG A 144 7.21 -29.49 -1.49
C ARG A 144 8.03 -29.90 -2.71
N MET A 145 9.32 -29.57 -2.72
CA MET A 145 10.21 -29.94 -3.83
C MET A 145 10.37 -31.47 -3.89
N GLU A 146 10.50 -32.15 -2.76
CA GLU A 146 10.53 -33.62 -2.70
C GLU A 146 9.24 -34.27 -3.21
N LYS A 147 8.08 -33.63 -3.00
CA LYS A 147 6.77 -34.08 -3.53
C LYS A 147 6.58 -33.78 -5.02
N GLY A 148 7.52 -33.07 -5.63
CA GLY A 148 7.51 -32.74 -7.06
C GLY A 148 6.80 -31.45 -7.44
N ASP A 149 6.55 -30.55 -6.47
CA ASP A 149 6.06 -29.21 -6.75
C ASP A 149 7.10 -28.44 -7.57
N LYS A 150 6.65 -27.69 -8.58
CA LYS A 150 7.55 -26.98 -9.49
C LYS A 150 7.99 -25.63 -8.94
N MET A 151 7.22 -25.06 -8.03
CA MET A 151 7.42 -23.70 -7.54
C MET A 151 6.73 -23.51 -6.20
N MET A 152 7.36 -22.75 -5.32
CA MET A 152 6.74 -22.22 -4.11
C MET A 152 7.01 -20.71 -4.05
N THR A 153 6.01 -19.94 -3.70
CA THR A 153 6.17 -18.51 -3.38
C THR A 153 5.61 -18.24 -2.00
N THR A 154 6.27 -17.37 -1.27
CA THR A 154 5.84 -16.95 0.06
C THR A 154 5.99 -15.45 0.20
N SER A 155 5.16 -14.82 1.02
CA SER A 155 5.27 -13.38 1.29
C SER A 155 4.52 -12.98 2.55
N CYS A 156 5.15 -12.12 3.35
CA CYS A 156 4.50 -11.40 4.45
C CYS A 156 3.65 -10.20 3.96
N CYS A 157 3.72 -9.86 2.65
CA CYS A 157 3.00 -8.74 2.07
C CYS A 157 1.56 -9.14 1.72
N SER A 158 0.57 -8.56 2.41
CA SER A 158 -0.85 -8.82 2.14
C SER A 158 -1.27 -8.45 0.71
N ALA A 159 -0.66 -7.42 0.12
CA ALA A 159 -0.91 -7.03 -1.26
C ALA A 159 -0.45 -8.10 -2.25
N TYR A 160 0.72 -8.73 -2.01
CA TYR A 160 1.20 -9.84 -2.82
C TYR A 160 0.25 -11.05 -2.74
N VAL A 161 -0.11 -11.46 -1.52
CA VAL A 161 -1.05 -12.56 -1.30
C VAL A 161 -2.37 -12.31 -2.01
N ARG A 162 -2.90 -11.08 -1.90
CA ARG A 162 -4.14 -10.70 -2.57
C ARG A 162 -3.99 -10.69 -4.10
N ALA A 163 -2.87 -10.23 -4.62
CA ALA A 163 -2.61 -10.27 -6.06
C ALA A 163 -2.60 -11.71 -6.60
N VAL A 164 -1.92 -12.62 -5.90
CA VAL A 164 -1.90 -14.06 -6.28
C VAL A 164 -3.28 -14.71 -6.20
N GLN A 165 -4.15 -14.27 -5.28
CA GLN A 165 -5.52 -14.79 -5.17
C GLN A 165 -6.45 -14.31 -6.28
N LEU A 166 -6.16 -13.15 -6.89
CA LEU A 166 -7.00 -12.53 -7.91
C LEU A 166 -6.54 -12.85 -9.35
N HIS A 167 -5.30 -13.26 -9.53
CA HIS A 167 -4.64 -13.55 -10.81
C HIS A 167 -4.00 -14.93 -10.83
#